data_3d4f920556e5e1f9f701f16c839cfa4a
#
_entry.id   3d4f920556e5e1f9f701f16c839cfa4a
#
_cell.length_a   1.000
_cell.length_b   1.000
_cell.length_c   1.000
_cell.angle_alpha   90.00
_cell.angle_beta   90.00
_cell.angle_gamma   90.00
#
_symmetry.space_group_name_H-M   'P 1'
#
loop_
_entity.id
_entity.type
_entity.pdbx_description
1 polymer ?
#
loop_
_entity_poly.entity_id
_entity_poly.type
_entity_poly.pdbx_seq_one_letter_code
_entity_poly.pdbx_strand_id
1 'polypeptide(L)'
;MRIINGFAVLFCSIFILSSCTIYDKIFDNPVDFKANEERGIEAPTLVFYPKSQTKTQTDSIIVGSFIVFKDDSTEPFSGLQIQIEFPNNLIELDTILPGLFLTDTSQSTPLFTYTYNGSNLVDIYAYFLGTTKLDLDGTGHLADLKFNPLTDGTDSIYYNLNECTLINHQDEEIDINGNRAAEIIIE
;
A
#
# COMPACT_ATOMS: atom_id res chain seq x y z
N MET A 1 -55.63 25.06 -26.89
CA MET A 1 -55.13 24.50 -25.62
C MET A 1 -54.43 23.19 -25.81
N ARG A 2 -53.44 23.05 -26.74
CA ARG A 2 -52.70 21.83 -27.06
C ARG A 2 -51.16 22.00 -27.15
N ILE A 3 -50.65 23.23 -26.99
CA ILE A 3 -49.21 23.54 -27.16
C ILE A 3 -48.47 23.48 -25.81
N ILE A 4 -49.15 23.62 -24.67
CA ILE A 4 -48.55 23.66 -23.33
C ILE A 4 -48.06 22.28 -22.88
N ASN A 5 -48.71 21.19 -23.33
CA ASN A 5 -48.31 19.83 -22.93
C ASN A 5 -47.05 19.33 -23.63
N GLY A 6 -46.71 19.85 -24.82
CA GLY A 6 -45.49 19.47 -25.53
C GLY A 6 -44.20 20.04 -24.90
N PHE A 7 -44.28 21.25 -24.35
CA PHE A 7 -43.14 21.91 -23.73
C PHE A 7 -42.79 21.29 -22.37
N ALA A 8 -43.79 20.86 -21.59
CA ALA A 8 -43.57 20.21 -20.29
C ALA A 8 -42.91 18.83 -20.42
N VAL A 9 -43.30 18.07 -21.47
CA VAL A 9 -42.66 16.74 -21.71
C VAL A 9 -41.25 16.89 -22.21
N LEU A 10 -40.91 17.89 -23.03
CA LEU A 10 -39.57 18.15 -23.51
C LEU A 10 -38.64 18.60 -22.36
N PHE A 11 -39.15 19.43 -21.43
CA PHE A 11 -38.38 19.89 -20.27
C PHE A 11 -38.09 18.76 -19.25
N CYS A 12 -39.04 17.85 -19.03
CA CYS A 12 -38.81 16.65 -18.21
C CYS A 12 -37.80 15.70 -18.83
N SER A 13 -37.79 15.54 -20.17
CA SER A 13 -36.83 14.64 -20.84
C SER A 13 -35.40 15.16 -20.78
N ILE A 14 -35.19 16.48 -20.75
CA ILE A 14 -33.85 17.08 -20.63
C ILE A 14 -33.29 16.93 -19.20
N PHE A 15 -34.15 16.97 -18.17
CA PHE A 15 -33.72 16.77 -16.79
C PHE A 15 -33.34 15.32 -16.46
N ILE A 16 -33.91 14.33 -17.16
CA ILE A 16 -33.58 12.92 -16.95
C ILE A 16 -32.24 12.56 -17.58
N LEU A 17 -31.77 13.26 -18.61
CA LEU A 17 -30.49 13.01 -19.25
C LEU A 17 -29.28 13.65 -18.55
N SER A 18 -29.51 14.61 -17.66
CA SER A 18 -28.43 15.27 -16.91
C SER A 18 -28.15 14.67 -15.53
N SER A 19 -28.88 13.64 -15.09
CA SER A 19 -28.72 13.05 -13.77
C SER A 19 -27.92 11.76 -13.75
N CYS A 20 -27.30 11.37 -14.86
CA CYS A 20 -26.47 10.16 -14.92
C CYS A 20 -25.00 10.47 -15.23
N THR A 21 -24.40 11.43 -14.54
CA THR A 21 -22.98 11.32 -14.23
C THR A 21 -22.90 10.49 -12.95
N ILE A 22 -22.88 9.19 -13.09
CA ILE A 22 -22.30 8.32 -12.07
C ILE A 22 -20.86 8.78 -12.00
N TYR A 23 -20.55 9.60 -11.01
CA TYR A 23 -19.17 9.71 -10.56
C TYR A 23 -18.84 8.31 -10.03
N ASP A 24 -18.19 7.51 -10.83
CA ASP A 24 -17.39 6.40 -10.34
C ASP A 24 -16.37 7.05 -9.40
N LYS A 25 -16.76 7.10 -8.13
CA LYS A 25 -15.81 7.46 -7.08
C LYS A 25 -14.83 6.31 -7.07
N ILE A 26 -13.74 6.47 -7.80
CA ILE A 26 -12.63 5.53 -7.78
C ILE A 26 -12.30 5.36 -6.30
N PHE A 27 -12.54 4.17 -5.80
CA PHE A 27 -12.25 3.84 -4.41
C PHE A 27 -10.73 3.79 -4.32
N ASP A 28 -10.12 4.90 -3.91
CA ASP A 28 -8.67 5.04 -3.86
C ASP A 28 -8.09 4.23 -2.68
N ASN A 29 -8.22 2.92 -2.79
CA ASN A 29 -7.59 1.98 -1.86
C ASN A 29 -6.23 1.57 -2.43
N PRO A 30 -5.10 1.93 -1.79
CA PRO A 30 -3.79 1.55 -2.29
C PRO A 30 -3.54 0.04 -2.33
N VAL A 31 -4.27 -0.75 -1.53
CA VAL A 31 -4.16 -2.21 -1.51
C VAL A 31 -5.00 -2.88 -2.62
N ASP A 32 -5.78 -2.13 -3.37
CA ASP A 32 -6.57 -2.63 -4.50
C ASP A 32 -5.76 -2.54 -5.80
N PHE A 33 -5.58 -3.67 -6.48
CA PHE A 33 -4.85 -3.74 -7.75
C PHE A 33 -5.44 -2.81 -8.81
N LYS A 34 -6.78 -2.82 -9.00
CA LYS A 34 -7.45 -2.00 -10.02
C LYS A 34 -7.32 -0.51 -9.73
N ALA A 35 -7.40 -0.12 -8.46
CA ALA A 35 -7.18 1.28 -8.07
C ALA A 35 -5.76 1.77 -8.37
N ASN A 36 -4.77 0.88 -8.33
CA ASN A 36 -3.39 1.19 -8.72
C ASN A 36 -3.23 1.23 -10.25
N GLU A 37 -3.79 0.25 -10.97
CA GLU A 37 -3.77 0.18 -12.44
C GLU A 37 -4.40 1.44 -13.08
N GLU A 38 -5.54 1.91 -12.56
CA GLU A 38 -6.19 3.15 -13.03
C GLU A 38 -5.34 4.41 -12.83
N ARG A 39 -4.33 4.36 -11.96
CA ARG A 39 -3.33 5.43 -11.74
C ARG A 39 -2.07 5.23 -12.55
N GLY A 40 -1.99 4.20 -13.39
CA GLY A 40 -0.80 3.84 -14.16
C GLY A 40 0.32 3.26 -13.29
N ILE A 41 -0.02 2.66 -12.13
CA ILE A 41 0.93 1.98 -11.25
C ILE A 41 0.82 0.49 -11.54
N GLU A 42 1.90 -0.08 -12.06
CA GLU A 42 1.95 -1.49 -12.47
C GLU A 42 2.31 -2.40 -11.29
N ALA A 43 1.69 -3.59 -11.25
CA ALA A 43 2.02 -4.63 -10.27
C ALA A 43 3.20 -5.50 -10.76
N PRO A 44 3.97 -6.14 -9.86
CA PRO A 44 3.92 -6.01 -8.40
C PRO A 44 4.25 -4.61 -7.92
N THR A 45 3.51 -4.11 -6.92
CA THR A 45 3.73 -2.77 -6.36
C THR A 45 3.74 -2.78 -4.84
N LEU A 46 4.63 -1.98 -4.24
CA LEU A 46 4.67 -1.76 -2.80
C LEU A 46 3.81 -0.56 -2.44
N VAL A 47 2.94 -0.70 -1.47
CA VAL A 47 2.05 0.37 -1.04
C VAL A 47 1.98 0.47 0.48
N PHE A 48 1.73 1.68 0.98
CA PHE A 48 1.38 1.89 2.37
C PHE A 48 -0.13 2.03 2.55
N TYR A 49 -0.62 1.54 3.69
CA TYR A 49 -1.99 1.74 4.13
C TYR A 49 -2.04 2.06 5.63
N PRO A 50 -2.81 3.08 6.05
CA PRO A 50 -3.55 4.01 5.21
C PRO A 50 -2.61 4.94 4.41
N LYS A 51 -3.10 5.45 3.27
CA LYS A 51 -2.32 6.34 2.39
C LYS A 51 -2.07 7.75 2.97
N SER A 52 -2.83 8.14 3.98
CA SER A 52 -2.69 9.40 4.72
C SER A 52 -3.27 9.25 6.12
N GLN A 53 -2.62 9.83 7.11
CA GLN A 53 -3.07 9.88 8.50
C GLN A 53 -2.83 11.28 9.09
N THR A 54 -3.84 11.79 9.82
CA THR A 54 -3.67 12.96 10.69
C THR A 54 -3.66 12.49 12.14
N LYS A 55 -2.67 12.90 12.91
CA LYS A 55 -2.41 12.50 14.29
C LYS A 55 -1.99 13.70 15.12
N THR A 56 -2.18 13.59 16.44
CA THR A 56 -1.60 14.54 17.39
C THR A 56 -0.24 14.04 17.88
N GLN A 57 0.53 14.90 18.54
CA GLN A 57 1.84 14.51 19.12
C GLN A 57 1.77 13.40 20.19
N THR A 58 0.58 13.10 20.70
CA THR A 58 0.38 12.03 21.71
C THR A 58 -0.11 10.73 21.13
N ASP A 59 -0.46 10.71 19.85
CA ASP A 59 -0.98 9.54 19.16
C ASP A 59 0.14 8.66 18.61
N SER A 60 -0.06 7.35 18.61
CA SER A 60 0.81 6.45 17.88
C SER A 60 0.41 6.42 16.40
N ILE A 61 1.41 6.42 15.52
CA ILE A 61 1.24 6.30 14.07
C ILE A 61 1.52 4.84 13.70
N ILE A 62 0.59 4.18 13.00
CA ILE A 62 0.79 2.84 12.48
C ILE A 62 0.56 2.87 10.97
N VAL A 63 1.55 2.44 10.20
CA VAL A 63 1.50 2.35 8.75
C VAL A 63 1.79 0.92 8.33
N GLY A 64 0.83 0.28 7.69
CA GLY A 64 1.02 -1.05 7.11
C GLY A 64 1.74 -0.96 5.76
N SER A 65 2.74 -1.80 5.58
CA SER A 65 3.42 -2.05 4.29
C SER A 65 2.78 -3.26 3.61
N PHE A 66 2.41 -3.13 2.35
CA PHE A 66 1.74 -4.17 1.57
C PHE A 66 2.44 -4.38 0.24
N ILE A 67 2.39 -5.61 -0.24
CA ILE A 67 2.65 -5.95 -1.65
C ILE A 67 1.31 -6.15 -2.34
N VAL A 68 1.17 -5.62 -3.55
CA VAL A 68 -0.04 -5.77 -4.38
C VAL A 68 0.35 -6.42 -5.69
N PHE A 69 -0.15 -7.62 -5.91
CA PHE A 69 -0.04 -8.34 -7.17
C PHE A 69 -1.31 -8.16 -8.01
N LYS A 70 -1.21 -8.53 -9.27
CA LYS A 70 -2.36 -8.65 -10.14
C LYS A 70 -3.23 -9.84 -9.69
N ASP A 71 -4.56 -9.72 -9.77
CA ASP A 71 -5.51 -10.71 -9.27
C ASP A 71 -5.31 -12.14 -9.84
N ASP A 72 -4.71 -12.25 -11.02
CA ASP A 72 -4.43 -13.50 -11.72
C ASP A 72 -2.93 -13.83 -11.81
N SER A 73 -2.09 -13.12 -11.03
CA SER A 73 -0.65 -13.37 -11.00
C SER A 73 -0.35 -14.74 -10.40
N THR A 74 0.57 -15.44 -11.01
CA THR A 74 1.12 -16.73 -10.58
C THR A 74 2.61 -16.63 -10.27
N GLU A 75 3.11 -15.45 -9.94
CA GLU A 75 4.51 -15.24 -9.55
C GLU A 75 4.64 -15.18 -8.03
N PRO A 76 4.72 -16.35 -7.37
CA PRO A 76 4.90 -16.41 -5.94
C PRO A 76 6.33 -15.99 -5.54
N PHE A 77 6.46 -15.34 -4.38
CA PHE A 77 7.77 -14.97 -3.82
C PHE A 77 8.06 -15.72 -2.52
N SER A 78 9.33 -15.98 -2.24
CA SER A 78 9.81 -16.68 -1.06
C SER A 78 10.73 -15.83 -0.17
N GLY A 79 11.10 -14.66 -0.63
CA GLY A 79 11.92 -13.71 0.12
C GLY A 79 11.71 -12.28 -0.32
N LEU A 80 11.92 -11.37 0.62
CA LEU A 80 11.86 -9.95 0.34
C LEU A 80 12.93 -9.19 1.13
N GLN A 81 13.42 -8.13 0.51
CA GLN A 81 14.11 -7.02 1.14
C GLN A 81 13.40 -5.76 0.71
N ILE A 82 13.02 -4.91 1.65
CA ILE A 82 12.44 -3.59 1.37
C ILE A 82 13.14 -2.52 2.18
N GLN A 83 13.52 -1.43 1.53
CA GLN A 83 14.06 -0.25 2.19
C GLN A 83 13.01 0.86 2.20
N ILE A 84 12.80 1.43 3.38
CA ILE A 84 11.82 2.48 3.64
C ILE A 84 12.53 3.71 4.15
N GLU A 85 12.20 4.85 3.56
CA GLU A 85 12.62 6.17 4.02
C GLU A 85 11.47 6.89 4.71
N PHE A 86 11.73 7.53 5.86
CA PHE A 86 10.75 8.28 6.62
C PHE A 86 11.33 9.60 7.17
N PRO A 87 10.50 10.63 7.40
CA PRO A 87 10.95 11.94 7.87
C PRO A 87 11.32 11.90 9.36
N ASN A 88 12.58 11.60 9.67
CA ASN A 88 13.08 11.44 11.03
C ASN A 88 13.11 12.73 11.87
N ASN A 89 12.84 13.88 11.28
CA ASN A 89 12.59 15.14 11.97
C ASN A 89 11.12 15.30 12.41
N LEU A 90 10.19 14.56 11.80
CA LEU A 90 8.76 14.61 12.07
C LEU A 90 8.30 13.43 12.94
N ILE A 91 8.84 12.23 12.70
CA ILE A 91 8.48 10.98 13.37
C ILE A 91 9.72 10.15 13.70
N GLU A 92 9.63 9.37 14.78
CA GLU A 92 10.66 8.43 15.22
C GLU A 92 10.15 7.00 15.12
N LEU A 93 10.94 6.11 14.55
CA LEU A 93 10.59 4.69 14.48
C LEU A 93 10.62 4.06 15.88
N ASP A 94 9.49 3.49 16.32
CA ASP A 94 9.35 2.76 17.58
C ASP A 94 9.64 1.26 17.37
N THR A 95 8.90 0.62 16.45
CA THR A 95 9.06 -0.81 16.18
C THR A 95 8.50 -1.19 14.82
N ILE A 96 8.90 -2.37 14.32
CA ILE A 96 8.33 -2.99 13.12
C ILE A 96 7.90 -4.41 13.48
N LEU A 97 6.67 -4.74 13.13
CA LEU A 97 6.08 -6.07 13.35
C LEU A 97 5.80 -6.75 12.01
N PRO A 98 5.98 -8.08 11.90
CA PRO A 98 5.61 -8.80 10.69
C PRO A 98 4.11 -8.75 10.46
N GLY A 99 3.71 -8.56 9.20
CA GLY A 99 2.33 -8.56 8.77
C GLY A 99 1.72 -9.95 8.71
N LEU A 100 0.40 -10.02 8.69
CA LEU A 100 -0.35 -11.29 8.70
C LEU A 100 -0.03 -12.16 7.46
N PHE A 101 0.28 -11.55 6.33
CA PHE A 101 0.64 -12.29 5.12
C PHE A 101 1.91 -13.13 5.28
N LEU A 102 2.82 -12.70 6.13
CA LEU A 102 4.05 -13.44 6.45
C LEU A 102 3.85 -14.44 7.61
N THR A 103 2.91 -14.20 8.52
CA THR A 103 2.76 -14.96 9.77
C THR A 103 1.61 -15.96 9.75
N ASP A 104 0.57 -15.72 8.94
CA ASP A 104 -0.60 -16.59 8.81
C ASP A 104 -0.36 -17.72 7.80
N THR A 105 0.81 -18.37 7.88
CA THR A 105 1.15 -19.51 7.05
C THR A 105 1.09 -20.79 7.87
N SER A 106 0.32 -21.77 7.41
CA SER A 106 0.19 -23.05 8.09
C SER A 106 1.45 -23.92 8.05
N GLN A 107 2.50 -23.49 7.36
CA GLN A 107 3.63 -24.35 7.01
C GLN A 107 4.99 -23.93 7.58
N SER A 108 5.35 -22.65 7.62
CA SER A 108 6.55 -22.18 8.30
C SER A 108 6.49 -20.67 8.55
N THR A 109 7.08 -20.25 9.67
CA THR A 109 7.27 -18.81 9.94
C THR A 109 8.53 -18.35 9.23
N PRO A 110 8.51 -17.27 8.43
CA PRO A 110 9.71 -16.74 7.82
C PRO A 110 10.66 -16.19 8.89
N LEU A 111 11.94 -16.14 8.57
CA LEU A 111 12.85 -15.26 9.27
C LEU A 111 12.44 -13.82 8.95
N PHE A 112 11.95 -13.09 9.95
CA PHE A 112 11.63 -11.67 9.83
C PHE A 112 12.59 -10.88 10.70
N THR A 113 13.26 -9.89 10.11
CA THR A 113 14.16 -8.99 10.80
C THR A 113 14.20 -7.62 10.13
N TYR A 114 14.68 -6.61 10.84
CA TYR A 114 14.95 -5.31 10.26
C TYR A 114 16.23 -4.70 10.82
N THR A 115 16.83 -3.80 10.05
CA THR A 115 17.97 -3.01 10.48
C THR A 115 17.62 -1.53 10.47
N TYR A 116 17.89 -0.85 11.58
CA TYR A 116 17.71 0.59 11.74
C TYR A 116 18.92 1.16 12.47
N ASN A 117 19.59 2.12 11.85
CA ASN A 117 20.82 2.72 12.36
C ASN A 117 20.63 4.12 12.97
N GLY A 118 19.37 4.51 13.26
CA GLY A 118 19.02 5.84 13.77
C GLY A 118 18.96 6.94 12.72
N SER A 119 19.04 6.57 11.42
CA SER A 119 18.84 7.50 10.30
C SER A 119 17.38 7.61 9.92
N ASN A 120 17.10 8.12 8.73
CA ASN A 120 15.76 8.14 8.12
C ASN A 120 15.45 6.88 7.28
N LEU A 121 16.33 5.86 7.32
CA LEU A 121 16.23 4.63 6.54
C LEU A 121 16.08 3.41 7.44
N VAL A 122 15.21 2.51 7.05
CA VAL A 122 15.06 1.19 7.64
C VAL A 122 14.98 0.13 6.55
N ASP A 123 15.71 -0.97 6.73
CA ASP A 123 15.68 -2.14 5.87
C ASP A 123 14.92 -3.27 6.57
N ILE A 124 13.94 -3.86 5.89
CA ILE A 124 13.14 -4.99 6.37
C ILE A 124 13.46 -6.19 5.50
N TYR A 125 13.66 -7.33 6.16
CA TYR A 125 13.97 -8.60 5.52
C TYR A 125 12.99 -9.68 5.98
N ALA A 126 12.48 -10.45 5.03
CA ALA A 126 11.72 -11.66 5.33
C ALA A 126 12.08 -12.76 4.35
N TYR A 127 12.46 -13.94 4.87
CA TYR A 127 12.86 -15.09 4.07
C TYR A 127 12.31 -16.40 4.63
N PHE A 128 11.77 -17.23 3.77
CA PHE A 128 11.39 -18.60 4.11
C PHE A 128 12.61 -19.53 3.95
N LEU A 129 13.18 -19.96 5.06
CA LEU A 129 14.43 -20.74 5.10
C LEU A 129 14.22 -22.27 5.06
N GLY A 130 13.00 -22.75 4.88
CA GLY A 130 12.70 -24.17 4.89
C GLY A 130 13.15 -24.91 3.62
N THR A 131 13.32 -26.24 3.73
CA THR A 131 13.57 -27.12 2.57
C THR A 131 12.36 -27.20 1.64
N THR A 132 11.17 -26.94 2.15
CA THR A 132 9.96 -26.64 1.39
C THR A 132 9.84 -25.13 1.42
N LYS A 133 10.40 -24.45 0.42
CA LYS A 133 10.23 -23.03 0.27
C LYS A 133 8.74 -22.76 0.03
N LEU A 134 8.14 -21.99 0.93
CA LEU A 134 6.79 -21.51 0.75
C LEU A 134 6.84 -20.32 -0.16
N ASP A 135 6.05 -20.40 -1.20
CA ASP A 135 5.79 -19.27 -2.06
C ASP A 135 4.55 -18.56 -1.53
N LEU A 136 4.71 -17.27 -1.23
CA LEU A 136 3.58 -16.39 -0.95
C LEU A 136 3.07 -15.86 -2.28
N ASP A 137 1.79 -16.04 -2.52
CA ASP A 137 1.12 -15.61 -3.74
C ASP A 137 0.04 -14.57 -3.43
N GLY A 138 -0.09 -13.58 -4.30
CA GLY A 138 -1.11 -12.57 -4.23
C GLY A 138 -0.77 -11.36 -3.36
N THR A 139 -1.78 -10.53 -3.15
CA THR A 139 -1.71 -9.29 -2.38
C THR A 139 -1.71 -9.56 -0.88
N GLY A 140 -0.80 -8.94 -0.13
CA GLY A 140 -0.72 -9.18 1.30
C GLY A 140 0.00 -8.13 2.13
N HIS A 141 -0.27 -8.19 3.44
CA HIS A 141 0.29 -7.30 4.46
C HIS A 141 1.65 -7.81 4.91
N LEU A 142 2.71 -7.06 4.61
CA LEU A 142 4.10 -7.44 4.87
C LEU A 142 4.59 -7.05 6.27
N ALA A 143 4.30 -5.82 6.70
CA ALA A 143 4.77 -5.30 7.97
C ALA A 143 3.90 -4.15 8.49
N ASP A 144 3.83 -4.00 9.81
CA ASP A 144 3.37 -2.78 10.48
C ASP A 144 4.56 -1.98 10.97
N LEU A 145 4.70 -0.75 10.49
CA LEU A 145 5.67 0.22 11.00
C LEU A 145 4.96 1.12 12.02
N LYS A 146 5.49 1.16 13.23
CA LYS A 146 4.97 2.00 14.29
C LYS A 146 5.93 3.14 14.57
N PHE A 147 5.41 4.37 14.61
CA PHE A 147 6.16 5.58 14.86
C PHE A 147 5.57 6.38 16.01
N ASN A 148 6.43 7.17 16.66
CA ASN A 148 6.06 8.21 17.60
C ASN A 148 6.22 9.58 16.93
N PRO A 149 5.25 10.50 17.04
CA PRO A 149 5.40 11.86 16.58
C PRO A 149 6.48 12.61 17.36
N LEU A 150 7.23 13.49 16.68
CA LEU A 150 8.24 14.35 17.28
C LEU A 150 7.85 15.82 17.24
N THR A 151 7.32 16.29 16.11
CA THR A 151 6.95 17.69 15.89
C THR A 151 5.71 17.78 15.01
N ASP A 152 5.03 18.95 15.02
CA ASP A 152 3.97 19.25 14.06
C ASP A 152 4.55 19.42 12.65
N GLY A 153 3.80 18.99 11.66
CA GLY A 153 4.20 19.09 10.27
C GLY A 153 3.53 18.07 9.36
N THR A 154 3.90 18.11 8.08
CA THR A 154 3.40 17.18 7.06
C THR A 154 4.56 16.69 6.22
N ASP A 155 4.67 15.39 6.07
CA ASP A 155 5.66 14.74 5.18
C ASP A 155 5.18 13.32 4.83
N SER A 156 5.97 12.56 4.08
CA SER A 156 5.61 11.23 3.60
C SER A 156 6.65 10.17 3.91
N ILE A 157 6.18 8.93 4.00
CA ILE A 157 7.00 7.72 4.09
C ILE A 157 7.07 7.12 2.67
N TYR A 158 8.27 6.71 2.24
CA TYR A 158 8.55 6.25 0.88
C TYR A 158 9.22 4.88 0.86
N TYR A 159 9.06 4.14 -0.22
CA TYR A 159 9.94 3.02 -0.56
C TYR A 159 11.10 3.50 -1.43
N ASN A 160 12.31 3.13 -1.09
CA ASN A 160 13.46 3.26 -1.98
C ASN A 160 13.51 2.05 -2.91
N LEU A 161 12.78 2.11 -4.03
CA LEU A 161 12.61 0.95 -4.92
C LEU A 161 13.92 0.36 -5.44
N ASN A 162 14.97 1.15 -5.59
CA ASN A 162 16.27 0.65 -6.07
C ASN A 162 16.94 -0.30 -5.05
N GLU A 163 16.51 -0.27 -3.80
CA GLU A 163 16.98 -1.10 -2.71
C GLU A 163 15.91 -2.10 -2.24
N CYS A 164 14.85 -2.27 -3.04
CA CYS A 164 13.78 -3.23 -2.77
C CYS A 164 13.90 -4.41 -3.73
N THR A 165 13.87 -5.63 -3.20
CA THR A 165 14.00 -6.87 -3.98
C THR A 165 12.98 -7.89 -3.49
N LEU A 166 12.32 -8.58 -4.43
CA LEU A 166 11.58 -9.81 -4.20
C LEU A 166 12.34 -10.96 -4.87
N ILE A 167 12.33 -12.13 -4.25
CA ILE A 167 12.89 -13.33 -4.86
C ILE A 167 11.89 -14.48 -4.81
N ASN A 168 11.89 -15.30 -5.85
CA ASN A 168 11.13 -16.55 -5.90
C ASN A 168 11.90 -17.70 -5.22
N HIS A 169 11.35 -18.91 -5.22
CA HIS A 169 11.96 -20.08 -4.60
C HIS A 169 13.19 -20.63 -5.37
N GLN A 170 13.45 -20.17 -6.59
CA GLN A 170 14.68 -20.43 -7.36
C GLN A 170 15.79 -19.42 -7.06
N ASP A 171 15.56 -18.47 -6.14
CA ASP A 171 16.42 -17.32 -5.85
C ASP A 171 16.56 -16.35 -7.04
N GLU A 172 15.56 -16.33 -7.95
CA GLU A 172 15.46 -15.39 -9.05
C GLU A 172 14.72 -14.13 -8.60
N GLU A 173 15.18 -12.98 -9.07
CA GLU A 173 14.58 -11.70 -8.74
C GLU A 173 13.24 -11.49 -9.46
N ILE A 174 12.29 -10.92 -8.74
CA ILE A 174 11.00 -10.49 -9.25
C ILE A 174 10.98 -8.96 -9.23
N ASP A 175 10.79 -8.35 -10.39
CA ASP A 175 10.75 -6.89 -10.54
C ASP A 175 9.57 -6.27 -9.77
N ILE A 176 9.84 -5.21 -9.01
CA ILE A 176 8.82 -4.38 -8.38
C ILE A 176 8.57 -3.18 -9.28
N ASN A 177 7.38 -3.10 -9.90
CA ASN A 177 7.08 -2.15 -10.98
C ASN A 177 6.55 -0.80 -10.47
N GLY A 178 6.16 -0.70 -9.19
CA GLY A 178 5.61 0.54 -8.65
C GLY A 178 5.63 0.65 -7.14
N ASN A 179 5.32 1.84 -6.66
CA ASN A 179 5.09 2.07 -5.23
C ASN A 179 4.11 3.22 -4.97
N ARG A 180 3.59 3.27 -3.74
CA ARG A 180 2.79 4.40 -3.23
C ARG A 180 3.24 4.78 -1.83
N ALA A 181 3.56 6.05 -1.66
CA ALA A 181 3.90 6.65 -0.37
C ALA A 181 2.69 6.75 0.57
N ALA A 182 2.96 6.95 1.86
CA ALA A 182 1.97 7.36 2.85
C ALA A 182 2.28 8.77 3.37
N GLU A 183 1.28 9.63 3.40
CA GLU A 183 1.37 10.98 3.97
C GLU A 183 1.07 10.93 5.48
N ILE A 184 1.89 11.62 6.26
CA ILE A 184 1.73 11.77 7.71
C ILE A 184 1.58 13.25 8.04
N ILE A 185 0.52 13.59 8.75
CA ILE A 185 0.20 14.94 9.21
C ILE A 185 0.14 14.91 10.74
N ILE A 186 0.97 15.74 11.40
CA ILE A 186 0.98 15.90 12.86
C ILE A 186 0.50 17.32 13.19
N GLU A 187 -0.53 17.43 14.07
CA GLU A 187 -1.19 18.68 14.48
C GLU A 187 -1.19 18.83 16.01
#